data_68943f3f6094db6dcd0b87aa64afa099
#
_entry.id   68943f3f6094db6dcd0b87aa64afa099
#
_cell.length_a   1.000
_cell.length_b   1.000
_cell.length_c   1.000
_cell.angle_alpha   90.00
_cell.angle_beta   90.00
_cell.angle_gamma   90.00
#
_symmetry.space_group_name_H-M   'P 1'
#
loop_
_entity.id
_entity.type
_entity.pdbx_description
1 polymer ?
#
loop_
_entity_poly.entity_id
_entity_poly.type
_entity_poly.pdbx_seq_one_letter_code
_entity_poly.pdbx_strand_id
1 'polypeptide(L)'
;MELYEAIEKRRTIRDFENEAIPSEIIERIINAGLQAPTNDHMRDWHYIVIQDKNTVIKLLDIIPKGISDEDMEQLLKDWNLSDCEQQSAYRNAVPKQHKMLMDASVVVIPLLKQKTDILHPDNISHLNGFASIWCSIENIFLASTAEGYACTLRVPLGDEDKYAKGVLGFPNDYFMPCFIGIGKPKKDASIIKQKDINVKDRIHWDRW
;
A
#
# COMPACT_ATOMS: atom_id res chain seq x y z
N MET A 1 -15.51 -2.81 14.97
CA MET A 1 -14.23 -2.89 15.72
C MET A 1 -13.91 -1.50 16.23
N GLU A 2 -13.43 -1.37 17.46
CA GLU A 2 -13.00 -0.09 18.01
C GLU A 2 -11.70 0.40 17.31
N LEU A 3 -11.49 1.74 17.28
CA LEU A 3 -10.38 2.36 16.54
C LEU A 3 -9.00 1.85 16.98
N TYR A 4 -8.74 1.85 18.27
CA TYR A 4 -7.44 1.40 18.80
C TYR A 4 -7.20 -0.09 18.52
N GLU A 5 -8.23 -0.90 18.56
CA GLU A 5 -8.17 -2.31 18.20
C GLU A 5 -7.81 -2.50 16.71
N ALA A 6 -8.38 -1.68 15.83
CA ALA A 6 -8.04 -1.71 14.40
C ALA A 6 -6.57 -1.32 14.16
N ILE A 7 -6.09 -0.28 14.84
CA ILE A 7 -4.69 0.17 14.77
C ILE A 7 -3.74 -0.95 15.25
N GLU A 8 -4.05 -1.60 16.37
CA GLU A 8 -3.24 -2.67 16.95
C GLU A 8 -3.25 -3.93 16.08
N LYS A 9 -4.38 -4.27 15.46
CA LYS A 9 -4.53 -5.49 14.63
C LYS A 9 -4.07 -5.32 13.19
N ARG A 10 -4.06 -4.09 12.66
CA ARG A 10 -3.65 -3.86 11.29
C ARG A 10 -2.23 -4.35 11.03
N ARG A 11 -2.09 -5.25 10.08
CA ARG A 11 -0.80 -5.76 9.59
C ARG A 11 -0.83 -5.83 8.07
N THR A 12 0.34 -5.74 7.45
CA THR A 12 0.49 -6.05 6.03
C THR A 12 0.44 -7.56 5.85
N ILE A 13 -0.62 -8.06 5.24
CA ILE A 13 -0.82 -9.48 4.93
C ILE A 13 -0.64 -9.67 3.43
N ARG A 14 0.05 -10.74 3.05
CA ARG A 14 0.38 -11.03 1.65
C ARG A 14 -0.18 -12.36 1.16
N ASP A 15 -0.87 -13.09 2.03
CA ASP A 15 -1.45 -14.39 1.73
C ASP A 15 -2.97 -14.31 1.94
N PHE A 16 -3.74 -14.38 0.83
CA PHE A 16 -5.18 -14.20 0.81
C PHE A 16 -5.91 -15.48 0.44
N GLU A 17 -7.13 -15.63 1.01
CA GLU A 17 -8.11 -16.62 0.56
C GLU A 17 -8.71 -16.18 -0.78
N ASN A 18 -9.15 -17.16 -1.59
CA ASN A 18 -9.88 -16.87 -2.83
C ASN A 18 -11.36 -16.59 -2.51
N GLU A 19 -11.63 -15.46 -1.91
CA GLU A 19 -12.97 -15.03 -1.49
C GLU A 19 -13.25 -13.63 -2.05
N ALA A 20 -14.43 -13.44 -2.65
CA ALA A 20 -14.83 -12.13 -3.15
C ALA A 20 -15.23 -11.19 -2.01
N ILE A 21 -14.96 -9.91 -2.17
CA ILE A 21 -15.44 -8.85 -1.27
C ILE A 21 -16.70 -8.23 -1.88
N PRO A 22 -17.82 -8.15 -1.13
CA PRO A 22 -19.02 -7.45 -1.59
C PRO A 22 -18.72 -5.97 -1.91
N SER A 23 -19.33 -5.45 -2.98
CA SER A 23 -19.07 -4.08 -3.45
C SER A 23 -19.38 -3.02 -2.40
N GLU A 24 -20.45 -3.21 -1.62
CA GLU A 24 -20.83 -2.31 -0.54
C GLU A 24 -19.80 -2.24 0.61
N ILE A 25 -19.02 -3.31 0.82
CA ILE A 25 -17.91 -3.29 1.77
C ILE A 25 -16.73 -2.50 1.17
N ILE A 26 -16.43 -2.72 -0.10
CA ILE A 26 -15.38 -1.96 -0.80
C ILE A 26 -15.70 -0.47 -0.79
N GLU A 27 -16.95 -0.10 -1.08
CA GLU A 27 -17.41 1.28 -1.04
C GLU A 27 -17.25 1.91 0.36
N ARG A 28 -17.58 1.18 1.44
CA ARG A 28 -17.36 1.66 2.80
C ARG A 28 -15.87 1.87 3.12
N ILE A 29 -15.01 0.95 2.69
CA ILE A 29 -13.56 1.05 2.88
C ILE A 29 -13.02 2.28 2.13
N ILE A 30 -13.41 2.48 0.87
CA ILE A 30 -12.97 3.65 0.09
C ILE A 30 -13.53 4.94 0.68
N ASN A 31 -14.79 4.94 1.14
CA ASN A 31 -15.38 6.10 1.80
C ASN A 31 -14.61 6.50 3.08
N ALA A 32 -14.12 5.53 3.86
CA ALA A 32 -13.25 5.82 5.01
C ALA A 32 -11.95 6.52 4.56
N GLY A 33 -11.36 6.09 3.44
CA GLY A 33 -10.23 6.77 2.82
C GLY A 33 -10.53 8.22 2.47
N LEU A 34 -11.71 8.49 1.90
CA LEU A 34 -12.15 9.84 1.52
C LEU A 34 -12.41 10.77 2.72
N GLN A 35 -12.49 10.24 3.95
CA GLN A 35 -12.62 11.07 5.16
C GLN A 35 -11.27 11.61 5.68
N ALA A 36 -10.14 11.19 5.13
CA ALA A 36 -8.84 11.70 5.53
C ALA A 36 -8.70 13.21 5.25
N PRO A 37 -7.88 13.94 6.03
CA PRO A 37 -7.62 15.35 5.77
C PRO A 37 -6.90 15.54 4.43
N THR A 38 -7.25 16.59 3.71
CA THR A 38 -6.61 16.94 2.44
C THR A 38 -5.97 18.31 2.50
N ASN A 39 -4.84 18.45 1.83
CA ASN A 39 -4.33 19.77 1.52
C ASN A 39 -5.37 20.53 0.67
N ASP A 40 -5.58 21.83 0.95
CA ASP A 40 -6.52 22.72 0.24
C ASP A 40 -8.00 22.32 0.31
N HIS A 41 -8.38 21.33 1.10
CA HIS A 41 -9.75 20.79 1.23
C HIS A 41 -10.39 20.30 -0.09
N MET A 42 -9.60 20.09 -1.14
CA MET A 42 -10.12 19.75 -2.48
C MET A 42 -10.56 18.30 -2.61
N ARG A 43 -9.96 17.38 -1.83
CA ARG A 43 -10.24 15.93 -1.90
C ARG A 43 -10.14 15.39 -3.34
N ASP A 44 -9.16 15.87 -4.11
CA ASP A 44 -8.91 15.51 -5.52
C ASP A 44 -8.27 14.10 -5.62
N TRP A 45 -8.92 13.13 -5.00
CA TRP A 45 -8.51 11.74 -5.03
C TRP A 45 -9.51 10.91 -5.80
N HIS A 46 -9.00 9.97 -6.55
CA HIS A 46 -9.77 8.94 -7.21
C HIS A 46 -9.20 7.57 -6.88
N TYR A 47 -10.03 6.55 -7.00
CA TYR A 47 -9.63 5.17 -6.76
C TYR A 47 -10.12 4.33 -7.92
N ILE A 48 -9.19 3.62 -8.60
CA ILE A 48 -9.57 2.58 -9.54
C ILE A 48 -9.66 1.28 -8.75
N VAL A 49 -10.84 0.68 -8.72
CA VAL A 49 -11.11 -0.60 -8.05
C VAL A 49 -11.17 -1.68 -9.10
N ILE A 50 -10.32 -2.69 -8.99
CA ILE A 50 -10.13 -3.73 -10.00
C ILE A 50 -10.47 -5.09 -9.39
N GLN A 51 -11.58 -5.69 -9.82
CA GLN A 51 -12.01 -7.05 -9.48
C GLN A 51 -11.87 -8.01 -10.66
N ASP A 52 -11.79 -7.49 -11.91
CA ASP A 52 -11.58 -8.31 -13.08
C ASP A 52 -10.17 -8.89 -13.13
N LYS A 53 -10.07 -10.21 -13.04
CA LYS A 53 -8.79 -10.92 -13.03
C LYS A 53 -7.96 -10.72 -14.31
N ASN A 54 -8.60 -10.53 -15.46
CA ASN A 54 -7.86 -10.27 -16.71
C ASN A 54 -7.18 -8.89 -16.67
N THR A 55 -7.86 -7.91 -16.10
CA THR A 55 -7.27 -6.58 -15.88
C THR A 55 -6.13 -6.63 -14.87
N VAL A 56 -6.29 -7.39 -13.76
CA VAL A 56 -5.22 -7.60 -12.79
C VAL A 56 -4.00 -8.28 -13.44
N ILE A 57 -4.21 -9.33 -14.22
CA ILE A 57 -3.12 -10.03 -14.94
C ILE A 57 -2.34 -9.06 -15.83
N LYS A 58 -3.04 -8.26 -16.64
CA LYS A 58 -2.40 -7.26 -17.51
C LYS A 58 -1.65 -6.21 -16.70
N LEU A 59 -2.27 -5.70 -15.64
CA LEU A 59 -1.69 -4.66 -14.79
C LEU A 59 -0.38 -5.11 -14.13
N LEU A 60 -0.28 -6.38 -13.75
CA LEU A 60 0.86 -6.93 -13.03
C LEU A 60 1.91 -7.59 -13.92
N ASP A 61 1.74 -7.58 -15.25
CA ASP A 61 2.63 -8.29 -16.18
C ASP A 61 4.08 -7.75 -16.15
N ILE A 62 4.27 -6.46 -15.85
CA ILE A 62 5.58 -5.83 -15.69
C ILE A 62 6.26 -6.19 -14.36
N ILE A 63 5.49 -6.61 -13.34
CA ILE A 63 6.01 -6.90 -11.99
C ILE A 63 6.67 -8.29 -11.98
N PRO A 64 7.93 -8.42 -11.51
CA PRO A 64 8.60 -9.70 -11.41
C PRO A 64 7.79 -10.70 -10.55
N LYS A 65 7.62 -11.94 -11.07
CA LYS A 65 6.88 -13.01 -10.39
C LYS A 65 7.62 -13.64 -9.22
N GLY A 66 8.91 -13.35 -9.09
CA GLY A 66 9.77 -13.84 -8.03
C GLY A 66 11.14 -13.15 -8.08
N ILE A 67 12.04 -13.60 -7.23
CA ILE A 67 13.42 -13.13 -7.16
C ILE A 67 14.31 -14.34 -6.88
N SER A 68 15.51 -14.40 -7.46
CA SER A 68 16.50 -15.43 -7.12
C SER A 68 17.13 -15.15 -5.74
N ASP A 69 17.74 -16.17 -5.14
CA ASP A 69 18.44 -15.99 -3.87
C ASP A 69 19.63 -15.02 -4.03
N GLU A 70 20.34 -15.09 -5.15
CA GLU A 70 21.46 -14.19 -5.47
C GLU A 70 21.00 -12.74 -5.59
N ASP A 71 19.90 -12.49 -6.32
CA ASP A 71 19.35 -11.14 -6.46
C ASP A 71 18.78 -10.62 -5.14
N MET A 72 18.23 -11.49 -4.29
CA MET A 72 17.79 -11.13 -2.94
C MET A 72 18.96 -10.67 -2.07
N GLU A 73 20.08 -11.41 -2.08
CA GLU A 73 21.28 -11.02 -1.35
C GLU A 73 21.85 -9.70 -1.86
N GLN A 74 21.82 -9.48 -3.18
CA GLN A 74 22.28 -8.23 -3.78
C GLN A 74 21.36 -7.08 -3.37
N LEU A 75 20.05 -7.26 -3.43
CA LEU A 75 19.06 -6.24 -3.01
C LEU A 75 19.25 -5.82 -1.54
N LEU A 76 19.48 -6.78 -0.64
CA LEU A 76 19.72 -6.47 0.78
C LEU A 76 21.00 -5.62 0.98
N LYS A 77 22.02 -5.85 0.18
CA LYS A 77 23.27 -5.06 0.18
C LYS A 77 23.03 -3.67 -0.39
N ASP A 78 22.40 -3.56 -1.55
CA ASP A 78 22.15 -2.30 -2.26
C ASP A 78 21.31 -1.34 -1.41
N TRP A 79 20.37 -1.88 -0.63
CA TRP A 79 19.52 -1.11 0.26
C TRP A 79 20.12 -0.93 1.66
N ASN A 80 21.36 -1.40 1.88
CA ASN A 80 22.08 -1.32 3.15
C ASN A 80 21.27 -1.85 4.35
N LEU A 81 20.56 -2.96 4.14
CA LEU A 81 19.73 -3.59 5.17
C LEU A 81 20.60 -4.45 6.08
N SER A 82 21.07 -3.91 7.19
CA SER A 82 21.97 -4.59 8.13
C SER A 82 21.25 -5.26 9.32
N ASP A 83 20.03 -4.83 9.63
CA ASP A 83 19.24 -5.35 10.74
C ASP A 83 18.62 -6.71 10.38
N CYS A 84 18.80 -7.72 11.24
CA CYS A 84 18.37 -9.09 10.95
C CYS A 84 16.85 -9.25 10.86
N GLU A 85 16.08 -8.51 11.67
CA GLU A 85 14.61 -8.55 11.61
C GLU A 85 14.12 -7.89 10.34
N GLN A 86 14.75 -6.77 9.94
CA GLN A 86 14.47 -6.10 8.68
C GLN A 86 14.77 -7.00 7.48
N GLN A 87 15.95 -7.65 7.46
CA GLN A 87 16.29 -8.61 6.40
C GLN A 87 15.27 -9.75 6.32
N SER A 88 14.87 -10.32 7.46
CA SER A 88 13.85 -11.37 7.52
C SER A 88 12.52 -10.89 6.93
N ALA A 89 12.12 -9.65 7.25
CA ALA A 89 10.91 -9.04 6.69
C ALA A 89 10.98 -8.91 5.17
N TYR A 90 12.11 -8.47 4.62
CA TYR A 90 12.30 -8.33 3.18
C TYR A 90 12.36 -9.67 2.46
N ARG A 91 13.07 -10.69 3.01
CA ARG A 91 13.08 -12.06 2.46
C ARG A 91 11.68 -12.68 2.39
N ASN A 92 10.80 -12.34 3.32
CA ASN A 92 9.40 -12.76 3.25
C ASN A 92 8.59 -11.95 2.24
N ALA A 93 8.80 -10.64 2.17
CA ALA A 93 7.96 -9.71 1.43
C ALA A 93 8.27 -9.67 -0.07
N VAL A 94 9.56 -9.62 -0.45
CA VAL A 94 9.97 -9.37 -1.84
C VAL A 94 9.54 -10.49 -2.80
N PRO A 95 9.69 -11.78 -2.48
CA PRO A 95 9.24 -12.84 -3.37
C PRO A 95 7.72 -12.85 -3.62
N LYS A 96 6.95 -12.24 -2.73
CA LYS A 96 5.48 -12.24 -2.80
C LYS A 96 4.90 -11.02 -3.54
N GLN A 97 5.69 -10.07 -4.01
CA GLN A 97 5.22 -8.78 -4.53
C GLN A 97 4.20 -8.91 -5.68
N HIS A 98 4.40 -9.79 -6.63
CA HIS A 98 3.45 -10.09 -7.68
C HIS A 98 2.25 -10.90 -7.14
N LYS A 99 2.56 -12.01 -6.45
CA LYS A 99 1.55 -12.96 -5.97
C LYS A 99 0.55 -12.35 -5.02
N MET A 100 0.98 -11.47 -4.10
CA MET A 100 0.09 -10.84 -3.13
C MET A 100 -1.00 -9.95 -3.78
N LEU A 101 -0.70 -9.35 -4.94
CA LEU A 101 -1.68 -8.57 -5.71
C LEU A 101 -2.54 -9.48 -6.59
N MET A 102 -1.98 -10.57 -7.14
CA MET A 102 -2.73 -11.56 -7.91
C MET A 102 -3.75 -12.32 -7.06
N ASP A 103 -3.42 -12.64 -5.82
CA ASP A 103 -4.28 -13.39 -4.90
C ASP A 103 -5.29 -12.50 -4.17
N ALA A 104 -5.08 -11.19 -4.16
CA ALA A 104 -6.02 -10.25 -3.55
C ALA A 104 -7.41 -10.36 -4.21
N SER A 105 -8.46 -10.19 -3.40
CA SER A 105 -9.85 -10.18 -3.88
C SER A 105 -10.14 -8.95 -4.74
N VAL A 106 -9.48 -7.84 -4.43
CA VAL A 106 -9.55 -6.58 -5.16
C VAL A 106 -8.21 -5.87 -5.14
N VAL A 107 -7.83 -5.26 -6.26
CA VAL A 107 -6.71 -4.34 -6.34
C VAL A 107 -7.25 -2.92 -6.44
N VAL A 108 -6.78 -2.04 -5.56
CA VAL A 108 -7.17 -0.62 -5.54
C VAL A 108 -5.95 0.22 -5.90
N ILE A 109 -6.14 1.13 -6.84
CA ILE A 109 -5.14 2.11 -7.26
C ILE A 109 -5.60 3.49 -6.79
N PRO A 110 -5.00 4.02 -5.69
CA PRO A 110 -5.23 5.40 -5.31
C PRO A 110 -4.59 6.35 -6.32
N LEU A 111 -5.29 7.42 -6.65
CA LEU A 111 -4.84 8.45 -7.57
C LEU A 111 -4.99 9.81 -6.91
N LEU A 112 -3.96 10.64 -6.97
CA LEU A 112 -4.06 12.05 -6.58
C LEU A 112 -3.78 12.94 -7.77
N LYS A 113 -4.53 14.04 -7.88
CA LYS A 113 -4.27 15.05 -8.89
C LYS A 113 -2.98 15.76 -8.57
N GLN A 114 -2.01 15.69 -9.49
CA GLN A 114 -0.69 16.27 -9.32
C GLN A 114 -0.73 17.76 -9.65
N LYS A 115 -0.42 18.61 -8.66
CA LYS A 115 -0.30 20.06 -8.82
C LYS A 115 1.16 20.52 -8.90
N THR A 116 2.08 19.71 -8.37
CA THR A 116 3.52 19.97 -8.32
C THR A 116 4.26 18.70 -8.70
N ASP A 117 5.52 18.80 -9.10
CA ASP A 117 6.37 17.61 -9.31
C ASP A 117 6.68 16.96 -7.96
N ILE A 118 6.09 15.78 -7.73
CA ILE A 118 6.26 15.03 -6.48
C ILE A 118 7.65 14.39 -6.41
N LEU A 119 8.25 14.07 -7.55
CA LEU A 119 9.56 13.43 -7.60
C LEU A 119 10.71 14.44 -7.48
N HIS A 120 10.46 15.72 -7.82
CA HIS A 120 11.44 16.80 -7.74
C HIS A 120 10.81 18.05 -7.07
N PRO A 121 10.48 17.97 -5.76
CA PRO A 121 9.82 19.07 -5.09
C PRO A 121 10.80 20.23 -4.81
N ASP A 122 10.41 21.47 -5.14
CA ASP A 122 11.21 22.67 -4.81
C ASP A 122 11.27 22.96 -3.31
N ASN A 123 10.25 22.54 -2.57
CA ASN A 123 10.14 22.71 -1.12
C ASN A 123 9.19 21.67 -0.52
N ILE A 124 9.19 21.54 0.80
CA ILE A 124 8.42 20.52 1.51
C ILE A 124 6.90 20.67 1.32
N SER A 125 6.38 21.88 1.11
CA SER A 125 4.95 22.09 0.93
C SER A 125 4.42 21.52 -0.39
N HIS A 126 5.30 21.30 -1.40
CA HIS A 126 4.95 20.62 -2.64
C HIS A 126 4.59 19.14 -2.42
N LEU A 127 4.97 18.57 -1.29
CA LEU A 127 4.64 17.20 -0.90
C LEU A 127 3.32 17.08 -0.13
N ASN A 128 2.63 18.18 0.18
CA ASN A 128 1.40 18.15 0.99
C ASN A 128 0.30 17.27 0.37
N GLY A 129 0.10 17.33 -0.94
CA GLY A 129 -0.84 16.45 -1.64
C GLY A 129 -0.48 14.98 -1.52
N PHE A 130 0.81 14.67 -1.66
CA PHE A 130 1.34 13.32 -1.48
C PHE A 130 1.21 12.83 -0.02
N ALA A 131 1.50 13.68 0.96
CA ALA A 131 1.27 13.35 2.38
C ALA A 131 -0.22 13.08 2.65
N SER A 132 -1.11 13.87 2.07
CA SER A 132 -2.55 13.74 2.25
C SER A 132 -3.10 12.40 1.71
N ILE A 133 -2.66 11.96 0.52
CA ILE A 133 -3.12 10.66 -0.03
C ILE A 133 -2.66 9.49 0.85
N TRP A 134 -1.51 9.59 1.51
CA TRP A 134 -1.06 8.55 2.44
C TRP A 134 -1.91 8.48 3.71
N CYS A 135 -2.45 9.60 4.18
CA CYS A 135 -3.46 9.58 5.26
C CYS A 135 -4.72 8.82 4.83
N SER A 136 -5.15 9.02 3.58
CA SER A 136 -6.29 8.28 3.02
C SER A 136 -6.01 6.78 2.88
N ILE A 137 -4.80 6.41 2.44
CA ILE A 137 -4.38 5.02 2.31
C ILE A 137 -4.39 4.32 3.69
N GLU A 138 -3.91 4.98 4.74
CA GLU A 138 -3.97 4.41 6.10
C GLU A 138 -5.42 4.24 6.59
N ASN A 139 -6.32 5.19 6.31
CA ASN A 139 -7.74 5.01 6.61
C ASN A 139 -8.33 3.78 5.88
N ILE A 140 -7.96 3.54 4.61
CA ILE A 140 -8.34 2.33 3.87
C ILE A 140 -7.84 1.07 4.58
N PHE A 141 -6.61 1.07 5.07
CA PHE A 141 -6.05 -0.08 5.79
C PHE A 141 -6.76 -0.36 7.10
N LEU A 142 -7.05 0.67 7.89
CA LEU A 142 -7.77 0.56 9.14
C LEU A 142 -9.22 0.10 8.91
N ALA A 143 -9.91 0.68 7.94
CA ALA A 143 -11.26 0.29 7.57
C ALA A 143 -11.32 -1.17 7.08
N SER A 144 -10.38 -1.59 6.23
CA SER A 144 -10.29 -2.99 5.79
C SER A 144 -10.13 -3.92 6.99
N THR A 145 -9.26 -3.58 7.94
CA THR A 145 -9.05 -4.37 9.17
C THR A 145 -10.33 -4.43 10.01
N ALA A 146 -11.04 -3.31 10.15
CA ALA A 146 -12.30 -3.23 10.90
C ALA A 146 -13.41 -4.08 10.27
N GLU A 147 -13.44 -4.20 8.94
CA GLU A 147 -14.36 -5.05 8.16
C GLU A 147 -13.92 -6.53 8.12
N GLY A 148 -12.79 -6.89 8.74
CA GLY A 148 -12.27 -8.27 8.80
C GLY A 148 -11.49 -8.71 7.57
N TYR A 149 -11.03 -7.76 6.78
CA TYR A 149 -10.10 -7.96 5.65
C TYR A 149 -8.70 -7.48 6.00
N ALA A 150 -7.75 -7.82 5.14
CA ALA A 150 -6.37 -7.37 5.27
C ALA A 150 -5.90 -6.69 4.00
N CYS A 151 -4.87 -5.88 4.14
CA CYS A 151 -4.26 -5.15 3.02
C CYS A 151 -2.80 -5.53 2.82
N THR A 152 -2.38 -5.45 1.57
CA THR A 152 -0.98 -5.40 1.16
C THR A 152 -0.73 -4.16 0.33
N LEU A 153 0.54 -3.77 0.25
CA LEU A 153 0.98 -2.56 -0.45
C LEU A 153 2.19 -2.87 -1.32
N ARG A 154 2.21 -2.31 -2.55
CA ARG A 154 3.40 -2.20 -3.39
C ARG A 154 3.56 -0.77 -3.87
N VAL A 155 4.71 -0.16 -3.60
CA VAL A 155 5.11 1.09 -4.25
C VAL A 155 5.70 0.74 -5.62
N PRO A 156 5.33 1.45 -6.70
CA PRO A 156 5.87 1.22 -8.03
C PRO A 156 7.39 1.34 -8.07
N LEU A 157 8.05 0.47 -8.85
CA LEU A 157 9.46 0.53 -9.14
C LEU A 157 9.68 0.72 -10.65
N GLY A 158 10.72 1.49 -11.01
CA GLY A 158 11.03 1.77 -12.42
C GLY A 158 9.85 2.40 -13.16
N ASP A 159 9.39 1.75 -14.24
CA ASP A 159 8.29 2.25 -15.08
C ASP A 159 6.92 1.62 -14.76
N GLU A 160 6.76 0.97 -13.60
CA GLU A 160 5.51 0.29 -13.23
C GLU A 160 4.31 1.26 -13.17
N ASP A 161 4.51 2.50 -12.73
CA ASP A 161 3.48 3.55 -12.68
C ASP A 161 3.02 3.97 -14.10
N LYS A 162 3.98 4.15 -15.01
CA LYS A 162 3.69 4.47 -16.42
C LYS A 162 2.99 3.31 -17.12
N TYR A 163 3.44 2.08 -16.86
CA TYR A 163 2.80 0.88 -17.39
C TYR A 163 1.35 0.76 -16.89
N ALA A 164 1.14 0.90 -15.59
CA ALA A 164 -0.19 0.90 -14.99
C ALA A 164 -1.10 1.96 -15.57
N LYS A 165 -0.58 3.17 -15.82
CA LYS A 165 -1.31 4.23 -16.52
C LYS A 165 -1.74 3.81 -17.92
N GLY A 166 -0.85 3.16 -18.68
CA GLY A 166 -1.16 2.65 -20.02
C GLY A 166 -2.28 1.59 -20.02
N VAL A 167 -2.27 0.71 -19.00
CA VAL A 167 -3.30 -0.34 -18.87
C VAL A 167 -4.64 0.21 -18.40
N LEU A 168 -4.64 1.15 -17.44
CA LEU A 168 -5.83 1.64 -16.73
C LEU A 168 -6.42 2.93 -17.35
N GLY A 169 -5.64 3.67 -18.14
CA GLY A 169 -6.11 4.84 -18.88
C GLY A 169 -6.43 6.07 -18.01
N PHE A 170 -5.86 6.21 -16.82
CA PHE A 170 -6.11 7.41 -16.01
C PHE A 170 -5.36 8.64 -16.55
N PRO A 171 -5.87 9.88 -16.29
CA PRO A 171 -5.31 11.10 -16.88
C PRO A 171 -3.85 11.38 -16.50
N ASN A 172 -3.15 12.15 -17.36
CA ASN A 172 -1.73 12.43 -17.18
C ASN A 172 -1.40 13.31 -15.97
N ASP A 173 -2.36 14.09 -15.50
CA ASP A 173 -2.26 14.95 -14.33
C ASP A 173 -2.55 14.23 -13.00
N TYR A 174 -2.69 12.88 -13.05
CA TYR A 174 -2.82 12.06 -11.86
C TYR A 174 -1.56 11.25 -11.60
N PHE A 175 -1.20 11.16 -10.32
CA PHE A 175 -0.09 10.37 -9.79
C PHE A 175 -0.62 9.17 -9.01
N MET A 176 0.02 8.02 -9.20
CA MET A 176 -0.28 6.76 -8.53
C MET A 176 0.80 6.45 -7.48
N PRO A 177 0.54 6.58 -6.18
CA PRO A 177 1.55 6.32 -5.14
C PRO A 177 1.82 4.82 -4.93
N CYS A 178 0.83 3.96 -5.13
CA CYS A 178 0.97 2.54 -4.85
C CYS A 178 -0.14 1.69 -5.47
N PHE A 179 0.07 0.38 -5.45
CA PHE A 179 -0.94 -0.65 -5.58
C PHE A 179 -1.37 -1.11 -4.19
N ILE A 180 -2.66 -1.26 -3.95
CA ILE A 180 -3.22 -1.83 -2.72
C ILE A 180 -3.94 -3.12 -3.08
N GLY A 181 -3.54 -4.25 -2.49
CA GLY A 181 -4.33 -5.49 -2.54
C GLY A 181 -5.16 -5.61 -1.27
N ILE A 182 -6.47 -5.88 -1.40
CA ILE A 182 -7.36 -6.14 -0.27
C ILE A 182 -7.96 -7.53 -0.44
N GLY A 183 -7.99 -8.32 0.63
CA GLY A 183 -8.53 -9.67 0.59
C GLY A 183 -8.75 -10.25 1.99
N LYS A 184 -9.43 -11.40 2.04
CA LYS A 184 -9.55 -12.17 3.27
C LYS A 184 -8.20 -12.80 3.61
N PRO A 185 -7.62 -12.55 4.79
CA PRO A 185 -6.35 -13.16 5.15
C PRO A 185 -6.50 -14.67 5.32
N LYS A 186 -5.52 -15.45 4.84
CA LYS A 186 -5.45 -16.88 5.15
C LYS A 186 -5.23 -17.08 6.65
N LYS A 187 -5.73 -18.20 7.19
CA LYS A 187 -5.58 -18.52 8.62
C LYS A 187 -4.11 -18.73 9.01
N ASP A 188 -3.29 -19.20 8.09
CA ASP A 188 -1.87 -19.46 8.23
C ASP A 188 -0.99 -18.36 7.60
N ALA A 189 -1.59 -17.20 7.29
CA ALA A 189 -0.85 -16.08 6.72
C ALA A 189 0.34 -15.68 7.61
N SER A 190 1.50 -15.53 6.98
CA SER A 190 2.71 -15.11 7.69
C SER A 190 2.57 -13.66 8.15
N ILE A 191 2.62 -13.45 9.47
CA ILE A 191 2.61 -12.12 10.08
C ILE A 191 4.01 -11.85 10.64
N ILE A 192 4.66 -10.81 10.10
CA ILE A 192 5.97 -10.39 10.59
C ILE A 192 5.77 -9.67 11.92
N LYS A 193 6.52 -10.12 12.93
CA LYS A 193 6.52 -9.46 14.26
C LYS A 193 7.03 -8.02 14.11
N GLN A 194 6.31 -7.08 14.69
CA GLN A 194 6.79 -5.70 14.82
C GLN A 194 7.81 -5.60 15.96
N LYS A 195 8.78 -4.71 15.80
CA LYS A 195 9.71 -4.36 16.88
C LYS A 195 8.93 -3.74 18.04
N ASP A 196 9.24 -4.17 19.26
CA ASP A 196 8.72 -3.54 20.46
C ASP A 196 9.35 -2.14 20.60
N ILE A 197 8.52 -1.11 20.72
CA ILE A 197 8.94 0.28 20.86
C ILE A 197 8.35 0.82 22.16
N ASN A 198 9.20 1.27 23.06
CA ASN A 198 8.74 2.01 24.23
C ASN A 198 8.42 3.46 23.79
N VAL A 199 7.17 3.84 23.91
CA VAL A 199 6.71 5.18 23.51
C VAL A 199 7.46 6.31 24.20
N LYS A 200 7.90 6.10 25.45
CA LYS A 200 8.65 7.09 26.23
C LYS A 200 10.01 7.43 25.61
N ASP A 201 10.60 6.49 24.84
CA ASP A 201 11.87 6.70 24.16
C ASP A 201 11.72 7.47 22.84
N ARG A 202 10.48 7.81 22.48
CA ARG A 202 10.12 8.48 21.22
C ARG A 202 9.43 9.83 21.43
N ILE A 203 9.18 10.22 22.68
CA ILE A 203 8.56 11.49 23.02
C ILE A 203 9.61 12.37 23.71
N HIS A 204 9.85 13.54 23.14
CA HIS A 204 10.68 14.58 23.70
C HIS A 204 9.80 15.78 24.02
N TRP A 205 9.70 16.14 25.30
CA TRP A 205 8.86 17.24 25.76
C TRP A 205 9.62 18.57 25.61
N ASP A 206 8.97 19.53 24.94
CA ASP A 206 9.45 20.91 24.68
C ASP A 206 10.66 21.00 23.75
N ARG A 207 11.60 20.09 23.80
CA ARG A 207 12.80 20.04 22.94
C ARG A 207 13.37 18.63 22.89
N TRP A 208 14.20 18.40 21.87
CA TRP A 208 14.92 17.14 21.69
C TRP A 208 15.88 16.89 22.85
#